data_692469af518e7a0070516ac004c16159
#
_entry.id   692469af518e7a0070516ac004c16159
#
_cell.length_a   1.000
_cell.length_b   1.000
_cell.length_c   1.000
_cell.angle_alpha   90.00
_cell.angle_beta   90.00
_cell.angle_gamma   90.00
#
_symmetry.space_group_name_H-M   'P 1'
#
loop_
_entity.id
_entity.type
_entity.pdbx_description
1 polymer ?
#
loop_
_entity_poly.entity_id
_entity_poly.type
_entity_poly.pdbx_seq_one_letter_code
_entity_poly.pdbx_strand_id
1 'polypeptide(L)'
;KQLLQLLDNGRISFALVEGYYPKEFYDHKKYITEDYVAVCASSHTFECSTPHHLKDLLAERLLVREEGSGTRNILERNLSPKGLSIPDFIHYTQVENMHTIIELLKKDCGISFLYKIAVKEELANHTLKEIKLRDFSMKHDFDFIWTKGSIYAEEYEFICDELALFTE
;
A
#
# COMPACT_ATOMS: atom_id res chain seq x y z
N LYS A 1 -7.83 -11.09 -4.58
CA LYS A 1 -8.82 -12.08 -5.11
C LYS A 1 -8.35 -13.52 -4.94
N GLN A 2 -7.10 -13.87 -5.31
CA GLN A 2 -6.60 -15.26 -5.19
C GLN A 2 -6.58 -15.78 -3.74
N LEU A 3 -6.16 -14.95 -2.75
CA LEU A 3 -6.13 -15.37 -1.34
C LEU A 3 -7.51 -15.73 -0.80
N LEU A 4 -8.55 -14.95 -1.11
CA LEU A 4 -9.92 -15.25 -0.68
C LEU A 4 -10.43 -16.58 -1.28
N GLN A 5 -10.14 -16.83 -2.56
CA GLN A 5 -10.47 -18.12 -3.19
C GLN A 5 -9.76 -19.30 -2.52
N LEU A 6 -8.51 -19.11 -2.07
CA LEU A 6 -7.78 -20.17 -1.35
C LEU A 6 -8.37 -20.42 0.04
N LEU A 7 -8.83 -19.38 0.74
CA LEU A 7 -9.58 -19.51 2.00
C LEU A 7 -10.92 -20.24 1.80
N ASP A 8 -11.71 -19.80 0.81
CA ASP A 8 -13.03 -20.38 0.51
C ASP A 8 -12.94 -21.86 0.14
N ASN A 9 -11.86 -22.26 -0.53
CA ASN A 9 -11.61 -23.64 -0.92
C ASN A 9 -10.87 -24.47 0.17
N GLY A 10 -10.63 -23.90 1.35
CA GLY A 10 -9.93 -24.57 2.45
C GLY A 10 -8.46 -24.94 2.15
N ARG A 11 -7.84 -24.30 1.15
CA ARG A 11 -6.43 -24.53 0.79
C ARG A 11 -5.46 -23.78 1.68
N ILE A 12 -5.92 -22.72 2.32
CA ILE A 12 -5.24 -21.99 3.38
C ILE A 12 -6.25 -21.79 4.51
N SER A 13 -5.77 -21.71 5.73
CA SER A 13 -6.60 -21.59 6.94
C SER A 13 -6.86 -20.14 7.31
N PHE A 14 -5.92 -19.24 7.02
CA PHE A 14 -5.99 -17.81 7.28
C PHE A 14 -5.18 -17.03 6.23
N ALA A 15 -5.39 -15.72 6.16
CA ALA A 15 -4.65 -14.83 5.30
C ALA A 15 -4.50 -13.44 5.93
N LEU A 16 -3.38 -12.77 5.63
CA LEU A 16 -3.21 -11.35 5.91
C LEU A 16 -3.64 -10.57 4.67
N VAL A 17 -4.60 -9.68 4.82
CA VAL A 17 -5.19 -8.91 3.71
C VAL A 17 -5.28 -7.43 4.04
N GLU A 18 -5.19 -6.62 3.00
CA GLU A 18 -5.49 -5.20 3.07
C GLU A 18 -7.02 -5.03 3.14
N GLY A 19 -7.55 -4.27 4.05
CA GLY A 19 -8.93 -4.08 4.51
C GLY A 19 -10.12 -4.10 3.54
N TYR A 20 -9.98 -4.49 2.27
CA TYR A 20 -11.08 -4.59 1.30
C TYR A 20 -11.44 -6.04 0.97
N TYR A 21 -12.22 -6.65 1.84
CA TYR A 21 -12.79 -7.97 1.66
C TYR A 21 -14.24 -7.97 2.19
N PRO A 22 -15.10 -8.91 1.76
CA PRO A 22 -16.49 -8.99 2.23
C PRO A 22 -16.53 -9.52 3.66
N LYS A 23 -16.60 -8.61 4.64
CA LYS A 23 -16.55 -8.90 6.10
C LYS A 23 -17.67 -9.80 6.60
N GLU A 24 -18.74 -9.98 5.84
CA GLU A 24 -19.84 -10.90 6.15
C GLU A 24 -19.44 -12.37 6.09
N PHE A 25 -18.40 -12.75 5.34
CA PHE A 25 -17.96 -14.13 5.13
C PHE A 25 -16.74 -14.55 5.95
N TYR A 26 -16.05 -13.58 6.57
CA TYR A 26 -14.80 -13.83 7.28
C TYR A 26 -14.85 -13.23 8.67
N ASP A 27 -14.33 -13.97 9.65
CA ASP A 27 -13.91 -13.41 10.93
C ASP A 27 -12.53 -12.79 10.75
N HIS A 28 -12.20 -11.80 11.55
CA HIS A 28 -10.97 -11.06 11.40
C HIS A 28 -10.42 -10.54 12.72
N LYS A 29 -9.13 -10.39 12.75
CA LYS A 29 -8.39 -9.66 13.78
C LYS A 29 -7.51 -8.62 13.11
N LYS A 30 -7.57 -7.38 13.60
CA LYS A 30 -6.68 -6.32 13.11
C LYS A 30 -5.24 -6.67 13.45
N TYR A 31 -4.37 -6.68 12.45
CA TYR A 31 -2.96 -6.98 12.59
C TYR A 31 -2.14 -5.72 12.80
N ILE A 32 -2.19 -4.78 11.87
CA ILE A 32 -1.45 -3.51 11.91
C ILE A 32 -2.20 -2.42 11.14
N THR A 33 -1.96 -1.16 11.51
CA THR A 33 -2.37 0.01 10.72
C THR A 33 -1.14 0.68 10.17
N GLU A 34 -1.08 0.85 8.84
CA GLU A 34 0.04 1.44 8.15
C GLU A 34 -0.32 2.74 7.45
N ASP A 35 0.62 3.68 7.46
CA ASP A 35 0.54 4.89 6.66
C ASP A 35 0.84 4.56 5.19
N TYR A 36 -0.01 5.06 4.29
CA TYR A 36 0.19 5.01 2.85
C TYR A 36 0.62 6.39 2.36
N VAL A 37 1.84 6.52 1.86
CA VAL A 37 2.52 7.80 1.65
C VAL A 37 3.04 7.95 0.23
N ALA A 38 3.14 9.21 -0.24
CA ALA A 38 3.85 9.55 -1.46
C ALA A 38 5.35 9.66 -1.16
N VAL A 39 6.20 9.08 -2.00
CA VAL A 39 7.65 9.04 -1.82
C VAL A 39 8.41 9.28 -3.12
N CYS A 40 9.61 9.86 -2.99
CA CYS A 40 10.55 10.03 -4.08
C CYS A 40 12.00 9.93 -3.55
N ALA A 41 12.99 9.97 -4.46
CA ALA A 41 14.39 10.11 -4.05
C ALA A 41 14.60 11.36 -3.20
N SER A 42 15.50 11.32 -2.21
CA SER A 42 15.82 12.52 -1.41
C SER A 42 16.40 13.64 -2.25
N SER A 43 17.12 13.31 -3.33
CA SER A 43 17.67 14.24 -4.31
C SER A 43 16.65 14.78 -5.32
N HIS A 44 15.42 14.21 -5.33
CA HIS A 44 14.41 14.56 -6.34
C HIS A 44 14.09 16.05 -6.34
N THR A 45 14.10 16.64 -7.54
CA THR A 45 13.71 18.03 -7.80
C THR A 45 12.41 18.02 -8.60
N PHE A 46 11.36 18.61 -8.05
CA PHE A 46 10.05 18.66 -8.70
C PHE A 46 10.04 19.61 -9.89
N GLU A 47 9.33 19.25 -10.96
CA GLU A 47 9.14 20.07 -12.15
C GLU A 47 8.48 21.43 -11.82
N CYS A 48 7.56 21.44 -10.86
CA CYS A 48 6.96 22.65 -10.31
C CYS A 48 7.58 22.96 -8.95
N SER A 49 7.13 24.03 -8.30
CA SER A 49 7.47 24.33 -6.90
C SER A 49 7.13 23.15 -5.98
N THR A 50 7.64 23.16 -4.76
CA THR A 50 7.34 22.10 -3.75
C THR A 50 5.87 21.72 -3.76
N PRO A 51 5.51 20.45 -4.02
CA PRO A 51 4.13 20.01 -4.12
C PRO A 51 3.45 20.06 -2.75
N HIS A 52 2.21 20.52 -2.73
CA HIS A 52 1.36 20.58 -1.53
C HIS A 52 0.07 19.77 -1.68
N HIS A 53 -0.32 19.44 -2.92
CA HIS A 53 -1.55 18.73 -3.23
C HIS A 53 -1.27 17.61 -4.25
N LEU A 54 -2.14 16.60 -4.29
CA LEU A 54 -2.04 15.50 -5.25
C LEU A 54 -1.91 15.99 -6.70
N LYS A 55 -2.67 17.02 -7.07
CA LYS A 55 -2.64 17.60 -8.42
C LYS A 55 -1.26 18.15 -8.82
N ASP A 56 -0.47 18.57 -7.84
CA ASP A 56 0.85 19.13 -8.08
C ASP A 56 1.86 18.04 -8.51
N LEU A 57 1.52 16.76 -8.22
CA LEU A 57 2.32 15.60 -8.61
C LEU A 57 2.00 15.07 -10.02
N LEU A 58 0.98 15.59 -10.70
CA LEU A 58 0.60 15.11 -12.04
C LEU A 58 1.67 15.41 -13.10
N ALA A 59 2.54 16.38 -12.86
CA ALA A 59 3.69 16.69 -13.71
C ALA A 59 4.86 15.71 -13.54
N GLU A 60 4.81 14.85 -12.51
CA GLU A 60 5.86 13.88 -12.20
C GLU A 60 5.59 12.53 -12.86
N ARG A 61 6.65 11.74 -13.08
CA ARG A 61 6.50 10.34 -13.48
C ARG A 61 6.06 9.49 -12.31
N LEU A 62 4.92 8.81 -12.43
CA LEU A 62 4.39 7.89 -11.44
C LEU A 62 4.91 6.46 -11.69
N LEU A 63 5.56 5.86 -10.72
CA LEU A 63 5.84 4.43 -10.66
C LEU A 63 4.69 3.77 -9.90
N VAL A 64 3.94 2.89 -10.54
CA VAL A 64 2.72 2.30 -9.98
C VAL A 64 2.71 0.79 -10.14
N ARG A 65 2.10 0.09 -9.19
CA ARG A 65 1.90 -1.36 -9.27
C ARG A 65 0.97 -1.74 -10.43
N GLU A 66 1.03 -3.01 -10.79
CA GLU A 66 0.18 -3.62 -11.82
C GLU A 66 -1.31 -3.54 -11.49
N GLU A 67 -2.15 -3.67 -12.51
CA GLU A 67 -3.59 -3.78 -12.36
C GLU A 67 -3.98 -5.00 -11.52
N GLY A 68 -4.89 -4.78 -10.56
CA GLY A 68 -5.30 -5.80 -9.59
C GLY A 68 -4.45 -5.85 -8.32
N SER A 69 -3.35 -5.10 -8.23
CA SER A 69 -2.61 -4.92 -6.98
C SER A 69 -3.44 -4.14 -5.95
N GLY A 70 -3.43 -4.59 -4.70
CA GLY A 70 -4.07 -3.87 -3.59
C GLY A 70 -3.54 -2.45 -3.44
N THR A 71 -2.22 -2.29 -3.46
CA THR A 71 -1.54 -0.99 -3.36
C THR A 71 -1.98 -0.01 -4.45
N ARG A 72 -2.12 -0.47 -5.70
CA ARG A 72 -2.65 0.35 -6.80
C ARG A 72 -4.12 0.72 -6.59
N ASN A 73 -4.95 -0.24 -6.20
CA ASN A 73 -6.37 -0.01 -5.93
C ASN A 73 -6.60 1.08 -4.86
N ILE A 74 -5.72 1.13 -3.85
CA ILE A 74 -5.76 2.16 -2.81
C ILE A 74 -5.50 3.53 -3.43
N LEU A 75 -4.47 3.67 -4.25
CA LEU A 75 -4.19 4.92 -4.94
C LEU A 75 -5.38 5.35 -5.81
N GLU A 76 -5.90 4.47 -6.67
CA GLU A 76 -7.03 4.75 -7.55
C GLU A 76 -8.28 5.21 -6.79
N ARG A 77 -8.59 4.57 -5.64
CA ARG A 77 -9.70 4.96 -4.76
C ARG A 77 -9.52 6.33 -4.11
N ASN A 78 -8.28 6.78 -3.94
CA ASN A 78 -8.00 8.12 -3.39
C ASN A 78 -7.95 9.21 -4.46
N LEU A 79 -7.58 8.87 -5.67
CA LEU A 79 -7.58 9.79 -6.81
C LEU A 79 -9.02 10.06 -7.28
N SER A 80 -9.84 9.02 -7.41
CA SER A 80 -11.19 9.09 -8.00
C SER A 80 -12.11 10.13 -7.36
N PRO A 81 -12.25 10.27 -6.03
CA PRO A 81 -13.09 11.30 -5.41
C PRO A 81 -12.63 12.73 -5.68
N LYS A 82 -11.38 12.90 -6.11
CA LYS A 82 -10.77 14.19 -6.49
C LYS A 82 -10.88 14.48 -7.99
N GLY A 83 -11.55 13.60 -8.74
CA GLY A 83 -11.63 13.66 -10.19
C GLY A 83 -10.31 13.37 -10.89
N LEU A 84 -9.38 12.67 -10.21
CA LEU A 84 -8.07 12.30 -10.72
C LEU A 84 -7.98 10.79 -10.97
N SER A 85 -7.06 10.41 -11.86
CA SER A 85 -6.77 9.03 -12.21
C SER A 85 -5.28 8.85 -12.53
N ILE A 86 -4.80 7.60 -12.61
CA ILE A 86 -3.41 7.31 -12.98
C ILE A 86 -3.03 7.89 -14.36
N PRO A 87 -3.89 7.81 -15.40
CA PRO A 87 -3.61 8.42 -16.70
C PRO A 87 -3.47 9.95 -16.72
N ASP A 88 -3.89 10.66 -15.66
CA ASP A 88 -3.70 12.12 -15.56
C ASP A 88 -2.26 12.52 -15.23
N PHE A 89 -1.44 11.59 -14.75
CA PHE A 89 -0.01 11.83 -14.61
C PHE A 89 0.65 11.94 -15.98
N ILE A 90 1.56 12.90 -16.15
CA ILE A 90 2.24 13.15 -17.44
C ILE A 90 2.89 11.90 -18.01
N HIS A 91 3.44 11.07 -17.14
CA HIS A 91 3.95 9.73 -17.43
C HIS A 91 3.67 8.80 -16.26
N TYR A 92 3.31 7.55 -16.55
CA TYR A 92 3.32 6.51 -15.54
C TYR A 92 3.99 5.24 -16.08
N THR A 93 4.61 4.50 -15.19
CA THR A 93 5.28 3.22 -15.48
C THR A 93 4.73 2.16 -14.55
N GLN A 94 4.16 1.11 -15.14
CA GLN A 94 3.66 -0.04 -14.37
C GLN A 94 4.80 -0.98 -14.04
N VAL A 95 4.90 -1.39 -12.77
CA VAL A 95 5.95 -2.26 -12.25
C VAL A 95 5.33 -3.31 -11.34
N GLU A 96 5.51 -4.59 -11.63
CA GLU A 96 4.88 -5.68 -10.88
C GLU A 96 5.54 -5.97 -9.52
N ASN A 97 6.79 -5.58 -9.34
CA ASN A 97 7.57 -5.90 -8.13
C ASN A 97 7.83 -4.66 -7.29
N MET A 98 7.47 -4.71 -6.00
CA MET A 98 7.65 -3.62 -5.05
C MET A 98 9.13 -3.24 -4.88
N HIS A 99 10.02 -4.21 -4.76
CA HIS A 99 11.45 -3.97 -4.63
C HIS A 99 12.01 -3.22 -5.85
N THR A 100 11.55 -3.56 -7.06
CA THR A 100 11.92 -2.85 -8.29
C THR A 100 11.46 -1.39 -8.26
N ILE A 101 10.25 -1.10 -7.74
CA ILE A 101 9.79 0.29 -7.55
C ILE A 101 10.74 1.04 -6.62
N ILE A 102 11.12 0.45 -5.48
CA ILE A 102 12.02 1.06 -4.52
C ILE A 102 13.38 1.35 -5.16
N GLU A 103 13.96 0.40 -5.90
CA GLU A 103 15.23 0.60 -6.59
C GLU A 103 15.15 1.70 -7.67
N LEU A 104 14.04 1.80 -8.40
CA LEU A 104 13.81 2.89 -9.36
C LEU A 104 13.67 4.24 -8.66
N LEU A 105 12.97 4.30 -7.53
CA LEU A 105 12.87 5.51 -6.72
C LEU A 105 14.24 5.98 -6.22
N LYS A 106 15.08 5.07 -5.75
CA LYS A 106 16.47 5.37 -5.31
C LYS A 106 17.34 5.94 -6.44
N LYS A 107 17.00 5.63 -7.70
CA LYS A 107 17.65 6.16 -8.91
C LYS A 107 16.97 7.41 -9.47
N ASP A 108 16.04 8.00 -8.73
CA ASP A 108 15.29 9.19 -9.12
C ASP A 108 14.53 9.03 -10.44
N CYS A 109 13.93 7.84 -10.66
CA CYS A 109 13.16 7.57 -11.87
C CYS A 109 11.71 8.07 -11.79
N GLY A 110 11.32 8.74 -10.70
CA GLY A 110 9.99 9.30 -10.51
C GLY A 110 9.53 9.25 -9.05
N ILE A 111 8.20 9.27 -8.87
CA ILE A 111 7.54 9.20 -7.56
C ILE A 111 6.70 7.93 -7.46
N SER A 112 6.33 7.52 -6.25
CA SER A 112 5.39 6.43 -6.03
C SER A 112 4.56 6.66 -4.77
N PHE A 113 3.49 5.87 -4.62
CA PHE A 113 2.66 5.80 -3.43
C PHE A 113 2.76 4.40 -2.84
N LEU A 114 3.28 4.29 -1.64
CA LEU A 114 3.62 3.02 -0.99
C LEU A 114 3.24 3.05 0.49
N TYR A 115 3.12 1.88 1.10
CA TYR A 115 3.08 1.79 2.56
C TYR A 115 4.42 2.21 3.14
N LYS A 116 4.37 3.02 4.19
CA LYS A 116 5.56 3.57 4.85
C LYS A 116 6.50 2.48 5.36
N ILE A 117 5.95 1.37 5.84
CA ILE A 117 6.73 0.20 6.28
C ILE A 117 7.59 -0.38 5.14
N ALA A 118 7.10 -0.37 3.91
CA ALA A 118 7.84 -0.91 2.76
C ALA A 118 9.09 -0.12 2.38
N VAL A 119 9.20 1.12 2.86
CA VAL A 119 10.32 2.05 2.60
C VAL A 119 10.90 2.61 3.91
N LYS A 120 10.65 1.92 5.05
CA LYS A 120 11.09 2.34 6.40
C LYS A 120 12.61 2.59 6.45
N GLU A 121 13.39 1.68 5.88
CA GLU A 121 14.85 1.79 5.84
C GLU A 121 15.32 2.95 4.96
N GLU A 122 14.74 3.11 3.77
CA GLU A 122 15.10 4.18 2.84
C GLU A 122 14.73 5.56 3.37
N LEU A 123 13.65 5.67 4.13
CA LEU A 123 13.29 6.92 4.82
C LEU A 123 14.23 7.19 6.00
N ALA A 124 14.59 6.17 6.78
CA ALA A 124 15.49 6.30 7.93
C ALA A 124 16.92 6.69 7.52
N ASN A 125 17.43 6.13 6.42
CA ASN A 125 18.77 6.44 5.90
C ASN A 125 18.79 7.62 4.93
N HIS A 126 17.66 8.30 4.74
CA HIS A 126 17.49 9.47 3.86
C HIS A 126 17.81 9.20 2.38
N THR A 127 17.71 7.98 1.89
CA THR A 127 17.78 7.67 0.47
C THR A 127 16.51 8.09 -0.27
N LEU A 128 15.36 7.89 0.38
CA LEU A 128 14.06 8.40 -0.03
C LEU A 128 13.56 9.46 0.94
N LYS A 129 12.61 10.27 0.47
CA LYS A 129 11.87 11.22 1.29
C LYS A 129 10.37 11.09 1.05
N GLU A 130 9.59 11.35 2.10
CA GLU A 130 8.14 11.47 2.02
C GLU A 130 7.75 12.82 1.41
N ILE A 131 6.82 12.80 0.44
CA ILE A 131 6.21 13.98 -0.14
C ILE A 131 4.98 14.30 0.70
N LYS A 132 5.05 15.35 1.51
CA LYS A 132 3.95 15.73 2.40
C LYS A 132 2.91 16.55 1.66
N LEU A 133 1.72 15.97 1.47
CA LEU A 133 0.59 16.59 0.80
C LEU A 133 -0.49 16.96 1.82
N ARG A 134 -1.16 18.10 1.61
CA ARG A 134 -2.23 18.58 2.49
C ARG A 134 -3.56 17.84 2.29
N ASP A 135 -3.76 17.32 1.10
CA ASP A 135 -4.99 16.65 0.66
C ASP A 135 -4.83 15.13 0.50
N PHE A 136 -3.71 14.59 0.96
CA PHE A 136 -3.45 13.16 0.97
C PHE A 136 -2.84 12.74 2.31
N SER A 137 -3.64 12.10 3.12
CA SER A 137 -3.22 11.44 4.35
C SER A 137 -4.07 10.20 4.49
N MET A 138 -3.45 9.04 4.50
CA MET A 138 -4.16 7.78 4.54
C MET A 138 -3.48 6.79 5.47
N LYS A 139 -4.31 6.17 6.30
CA LYS A 139 -3.96 4.99 7.08
C LYS A 139 -4.81 3.84 6.60
N HIS A 140 -4.22 2.67 6.52
CA HIS A 140 -4.89 1.48 6.08
C HIS A 140 -4.66 0.34 7.06
N ASP A 141 -5.73 -0.38 7.39
CA ASP A 141 -5.67 -1.54 8.25
C ASP A 141 -5.34 -2.79 7.44
N PHE A 142 -4.41 -3.58 7.96
CA PHE A 142 -4.20 -4.95 7.54
C PHE A 142 -4.90 -5.86 8.54
N ASP A 143 -5.78 -6.69 8.01
CA ASP A 143 -6.55 -7.65 8.80
C ASP A 143 -6.03 -9.08 8.57
N PHE A 144 -5.87 -9.79 9.67
CA PHE A 144 -5.69 -11.22 9.67
C PHE A 144 -7.07 -11.86 9.63
N ILE A 145 -7.38 -12.62 8.57
CA ILE A 145 -8.73 -13.13 8.31
C ILE A 145 -8.77 -14.63 8.18
N TRP A 146 -9.91 -15.23 8.52
CA TRP A 146 -10.23 -16.65 8.35
C TRP A 146 -11.72 -16.83 8.06
N THR A 147 -12.10 -18.03 7.63
CA THR A 147 -13.52 -18.36 7.35
C THR A 147 -14.36 -18.20 8.60
N LYS A 148 -15.48 -17.52 8.47
CA LYS A 148 -16.40 -17.21 9.59
C LYS A 148 -16.86 -18.47 10.32
N GLY A 149 -16.83 -18.41 11.64
CA GLY A 149 -17.26 -19.52 12.51
C GLY A 149 -16.29 -20.70 12.53
N SER A 150 -15.04 -20.52 12.16
CA SER A 150 -14.00 -21.56 12.27
C SER A 150 -13.85 -22.03 13.71
N ILE A 151 -13.79 -23.35 13.93
CA ILE A 151 -13.51 -23.94 15.25
C ILE A 151 -12.06 -23.66 15.73
N TYR A 152 -11.18 -23.21 14.84
CA TYR A 152 -9.79 -22.86 15.10
C TYR A 152 -9.57 -21.35 15.28
N ALA A 153 -10.65 -20.57 15.47
CA ALA A 153 -10.56 -19.11 15.58
C ALA A 153 -9.56 -18.65 16.65
N GLU A 154 -9.60 -19.25 17.85
CA GLU A 154 -8.69 -18.92 18.97
C GLU A 154 -7.21 -19.16 18.60
N GLU A 155 -6.93 -20.25 17.86
CA GLU A 155 -5.58 -20.55 17.39
C GLU A 155 -5.10 -19.51 16.38
N TYR A 156 -5.98 -19.07 15.46
CA TYR A 156 -5.65 -18.04 14.47
C TYR A 156 -5.42 -16.67 15.11
N GLU A 157 -6.20 -16.33 16.13
CA GLU A 157 -6.00 -15.11 16.90
C GLU A 157 -4.67 -15.13 17.64
N PHE A 158 -4.31 -16.27 18.25
CA PHE A 158 -3.01 -16.45 18.90
C PHE A 158 -1.86 -16.29 17.91
N ILE A 159 -1.94 -16.92 16.73
CA ILE A 159 -0.92 -16.78 15.67
C ILE A 159 -0.79 -15.32 15.23
N CYS A 160 -1.91 -14.60 15.09
CA CYS A 160 -1.90 -13.18 14.75
C CYS A 160 -1.15 -12.34 15.80
N ASP A 161 -1.39 -12.60 17.10
CA ASP A 161 -0.72 -11.90 18.20
C ASP A 161 0.79 -12.18 18.21
N GLU A 162 1.19 -13.44 18.06
CA GLU A 162 2.60 -13.82 17.98
C GLU A 162 3.32 -13.15 16.81
N LEU A 163 2.68 -13.11 15.63
CA LEU A 163 3.25 -12.44 14.46
C LEU A 163 3.38 -10.92 14.67
N ALA A 164 2.44 -10.30 15.38
CA ALA A 164 2.47 -8.86 15.65
C ALA A 164 3.68 -8.46 16.52
N LEU A 165 4.14 -9.33 17.41
CA LEU A 165 5.33 -9.09 18.25
C LEU A 165 6.63 -8.92 17.44
N PHE A 166 6.68 -9.41 16.21
CA PHE A 166 7.88 -9.31 15.35
C PHE A 166 7.84 -8.09 14.40
N THR A 167 6.79 -7.27 14.47
CA THR A 167 6.62 -6.09 13.59
C THR A 167 6.97 -4.75 14.26
N GLU A 168 7.26 -4.75 15.54
CA GLU A 168 7.80 -3.59 16.27
C GLU A 168 9.34 -3.51 16.05
#